data_116086eb7e78d03540b54a4d594f45cc
#
_entry.id   116086eb7e78d03540b54a4d594f45cc
#
_cell.length_a   1.000
_cell.length_b   1.000
_cell.length_c   1.000
_cell.angle_alpha   90.00
_cell.angle_beta   90.00
_cell.angle_gamma   90.00
#
_symmetry.space_group_name_H-M   'P 1'
#
loop_
_entity.id
_entity.type
_entity.pdbx_description
1 polymer ?
#
loop_
_entity_poly.entity_id
_entity_poly.type
_entity_poly.pdbx_seq_one_letter_code
_entity_poly.pdbx_strand_id
1 'polypeptide(L)'
;MNRDSKTRKTKRGSSAGYSLVEVLLSSTVLAILILLLLGMTEGASRLWRDGEHRREPTLEAREGLRAIATDLRSAVLTDDPESLASGMTVDDGKATDGLFLLVTHPAEERQPGSKGDLCVAGYFTAPAPEGLGERHLYRFHASGEEVAEAVRHHTLKELYGTARPGSTNTELLARHIEKMSAEPALEEGLHPVALRVSLLALNGETARRIASHPGEKEIHDTLIQQQGVRLSEIVRLPPRREIPSPSPTPQP
;
A
#
# COMPACT_ATOMS: atom_id res chain seq x y z
N MET A 1 16.81 22.78 97.65
CA MET A 1 17.04 21.75 96.59
C MET A 1 15.68 21.27 96.23
N ASN A 2 15.10 21.88 95.16
CA ASN A 2 13.74 21.66 94.75
C ASN A 2 13.78 20.96 93.36
N ARG A 3 13.31 19.71 93.28
CA ARG A 3 13.28 18.94 92.03
C ARG A 3 11.86 19.02 91.42
N ASP A 4 11.69 19.87 90.42
CA ASP A 4 10.47 19.89 89.62
C ASP A 4 10.43 18.66 88.71
N SER A 5 9.49 17.75 89.01
CA SER A 5 9.18 16.61 88.19
C SER A 5 8.13 17.01 87.11
N LYS A 6 8.58 17.26 85.90
CA LYS A 6 7.77 17.61 84.76
C LYS A 6 7.10 16.33 84.21
N THR A 7 5.85 16.11 84.55
CA THR A 7 5.01 15.03 83.99
C THR A 7 4.71 15.26 82.54
N ARG A 8 5.28 14.43 81.65
CA ARG A 8 5.01 14.38 80.25
C ARG A 8 3.61 13.73 80.03
N LYS A 9 2.58 14.54 79.68
CA LYS A 9 1.33 14.08 79.24
C LYS A 9 1.45 13.45 77.78
N THR A 10 1.47 12.14 77.69
CA THR A 10 1.36 11.44 76.44
C THR A 10 -0.07 11.60 75.94
N LYS A 11 -0.21 12.36 74.82
CA LYS A 11 -1.45 12.46 74.09
C LYS A 11 -1.76 11.06 73.48
N ARG A 12 -2.72 10.31 74.10
CA ARG A 12 -3.31 9.15 73.47
C ARG A 12 -4.04 9.61 72.20
N GLY A 13 -3.46 9.32 71.05
CA GLY A 13 -4.18 9.47 69.77
C GLY A 13 -5.42 8.57 69.84
N SER A 14 -6.60 9.16 69.76
CA SER A 14 -7.83 8.39 69.58
C SER A 14 -7.76 7.69 68.24
N SER A 15 -7.61 6.37 68.22
CA SER A 15 -7.82 5.56 67.03
C SER A 15 -9.30 5.60 66.74
N ALA A 16 -9.72 6.55 65.87
CA ALA A 16 -11.05 6.55 65.30
C ALA A 16 -11.18 5.31 64.42
N GLY A 17 -11.91 4.30 64.91
CA GLY A 17 -12.26 3.12 64.08
C GLY A 17 -13.21 3.56 62.98
N TYR A 18 -12.98 3.11 61.78
CA TYR A 18 -13.88 3.37 60.67
C TYR A 18 -15.24 2.70 60.93
N SER A 19 -16.32 3.40 60.63
CA SER A 19 -17.67 2.87 60.70
C SER A 19 -17.86 1.84 59.57
N LEU A 20 -18.58 0.77 59.85
CA LEU A 20 -18.91 -0.26 58.86
C LEU A 20 -19.63 0.33 57.63
N VAL A 21 -20.43 1.37 57.84
CA VAL A 21 -21.10 2.14 56.76
C VAL A 21 -20.08 2.91 55.91
N GLU A 22 -19.02 3.47 56.49
CA GLU A 22 -17.99 4.23 55.78
C GLU A 22 -17.15 3.30 54.90
N VAL A 23 -16.83 2.10 55.36
CA VAL A 23 -16.14 1.07 54.58
C VAL A 23 -17.04 0.59 53.42
N LEU A 24 -18.32 0.37 53.67
CA LEU A 24 -19.30 0.00 52.60
C LEU A 24 -19.43 1.11 51.56
N LEU A 25 -19.56 2.37 51.98
CA LEU A 25 -19.66 3.50 51.06
C LEU A 25 -18.39 3.66 50.22
N SER A 26 -17.21 3.57 50.86
CA SER A 26 -15.93 3.66 50.16
C SER A 26 -15.74 2.53 49.13
N SER A 27 -16.13 1.30 49.49
CA SER A 27 -16.03 0.16 48.58
C SER A 27 -16.98 0.27 47.38
N THR A 28 -18.18 0.80 47.56
CA THR A 28 -19.12 1.03 46.45
C THR A 28 -18.64 2.13 45.52
N VAL A 29 -18.12 3.24 46.05
CA VAL A 29 -17.52 4.30 45.23
C VAL A 29 -16.29 3.77 44.43
N LEU A 30 -15.46 3.00 45.12
CA LEU A 30 -14.30 2.36 44.46
C LEU A 30 -14.71 1.42 43.33
N ALA A 31 -15.73 0.59 43.55
CA ALA A 31 -16.26 -0.32 42.53
C ALA A 31 -16.81 0.44 41.30
N ILE A 32 -17.52 1.55 41.53
CA ILE A 32 -18.02 2.41 40.43
C ILE A 32 -16.86 3.03 39.65
N LEU A 33 -15.84 3.53 40.35
CA LEU A 33 -14.64 4.09 39.69
C LEU A 33 -13.91 3.05 38.84
N ILE A 34 -13.75 1.82 39.34
CA ILE A 34 -13.15 0.72 38.59
C ILE A 34 -13.96 0.40 37.33
N LEU A 35 -15.29 0.34 37.42
CA LEU A 35 -16.16 0.09 36.26
C LEU A 35 -16.04 1.20 35.21
N LEU A 36 -15.98 2.46 35.63
CA LEU A 36 -15.79 3.60 34.75
C LEU A 36 -14.41 3.53 34.04
N LEU A 37 -13.34 3.20 34.78
CA LEU A 37 -12.00 3.05 34.22
C LEU A 37 -11.93 1.89 33.20
N LEU A 38 -12.57 0.75 33.52
CA LEU A 38 -12.66 -0.37 32.58
C LEU A 38 -13.38 0.02 31.28
N GLY A 39 -14.50 0.74 31.40
CA GLY A 39 -15.22 1.24 30.23
C GLY A 39 -14.38 2.20 29.37
N MET A 40 -13.59 3.09 29.99
CA MET A 40 -12.69 3.99 29.28
C MET A 40 -11.54 3.24 28.58
N THR A 41 -10.95 2.24 29.25
CA THR A 41 -9.86 1.44 28.65
C THR A 41 -10.32 0.59 27.50
N GLU A 42 -11.53 0.01 27.54
CA GLU A 42 -12.11 -0.69 26.39
C GLU A 42 -12.34 0.24 25.20
N GLY A 43 -12.89 1.43 25.43
CA GLY A 43 -13.09 2.44 24.40
C GLY A 43 -11.78 2.87 23.74
N ALA A 44 -10.76 3.17 24.55
CA ALA A 44 -9.43 3.53 24.08
C ALA A 44 -8.78 2.39 23.28
N SER A 45 -8.91 1.15 23.75
CA SER A 45 -8.36 -0.03 23.07
C SER A 45 -9.03 -0.32 21.73
N ARG A 46 -10.33 -0.04 21.58
CA ARG A 46 -11.03 -0.14 20.30
C ARG A 46 -10.54 0.91 19.31
N LEU A 47 -10.47 2.18 19.74
CA LEU A 47 -9.96 3.28 18.90
C LEU A 47 -8.51 3.05 18.47
N TRP A 48 -7.69 2.50 19.36
CA TRP A 48 -6.30 2.17 19.02
C TRP A 48 -6.21 1.07 17.97
N ARG A 49 -6.96 -0.02 18.13
CA ARG A 49 -7.00 -1.12 17.14
C ARG A 49 -7.52 -0.64 15.79
N ASP A 50 -8.58 0.14 15.76
CA ASP A 50 -9.12 0.71 14.51
C ASP A 50 -8.11 1.64 13.83
N GLY A 51 -7.33 2.38 14.61
CA GLY A 51 -6.25 3.22 14.10
C GLY A 51 -5.08 2.42 13.51
N GLU A 52 -4.67 1.34 14.17
CA GLU A 52 -3.60 0.44 13.74
C GLU A 52 -3.98 -0.29 12.43
N HIS A 53 -5.18 -0.84 12.36
CA HIS A 53 -5.68 -1.54 11.17
C HIS A 53 -5.81 -0.66 9.93
N ARG A 54 -5.90 0.66 10.08
CA ARG A 54 -5.92 1.60 8.95
C ARG A 54 -4.52 2.10 8.54
N ARG A 55 -3.54 2.01 9.43
CA ARG A 55 -2.18 2.53 9.17
C ARG A 55 -1.38 1.64 8.23
N GLU A 56 -1.38 0.35 8.49
CA GLU A 56 -0.55 -0.61 7.76
C GLU A 56 -0.84 -0.61 6.25
N PRO A 57 -2.09 -0.82 5.78
CA PRO A 57 -2.38 -0.81 4.35
C PRO A 57 -2.14 0.55 3.70
N THR A 58 -2.27 1.65 4.46
CA THR A 58 -1.99 3.00 3.95
C THR A 58 -0.49 3.22 3.74
N LEU A 59 0.36 2.67 4.59
CA LEU A 59 1.82 2.76 4.45
C LEU A 59 2.29 1.94 3.25
N GLU A 60 1.87 0.67 3.15
CA GLU A 60 2.21 -0.19 2.00
C GLU A 60 1.74 0.43 0.68
N ALA A 61 0.50 0.96 0.64
CA ALA A 61 -0.02 1.63 -0.55
C ALA A 61 0.77 2.89 -0.93
N ARG A 62 1.25 3.67 0.06
CA ARG A 62 2.11 4.83 -0.20
C ARG A 62 3.46 4.44 -0.75
N GLU A 63 4.05 3.37 -0.25
CA GLU A 63 5.31 2.85 -0.77
C GLU A 63 5.14 2.31 -2.18
N GLY A 64 4.07 1.57 -2.44
CA GLY A 64 3.70 1.15 -3.79
C GLY A 64 3.53 2.34 -4.75
N LEU A 65 2.79 3.37 -4.32
CA LEU A 65 2.59 4.58 -5.13
C LEU A 65 3.91 5.31 -5.41
N ARG A 66 4.81 5.38 -4.41
CA ARG A 66 6.15 5.97 -4.57
C ARG A 66 7.01 5.19 -5.55
N ALA A 67 6.97 3.86 -5.50
CA ALA A 67 7.69 3.02 -6.46
C ALA A 67 7.20 3.27 -7.90
N ILE A 68 5.88 3.26 -8.12
CA ILE A 68 5.26 3.58 -9.40
C ILE A 68 5.68 4.97 -9.88
N ALA A 69 5.62 5.98 -9.00
CA ALA A 69 5.99 7.34 -9.33
C ALA A 69 7.48 7.49 -9.69
N THR A 70 8.34 6.71 -9.05
CA THR A 70 9.78 6.71 -9.34
C THR A 70 10.05 6.12 -10.71
N ASP A 71 9.46 4.97 -11.03
CA ASP A 71 9.61 4.32 -12.32
C ASP A 71 9.01 5.18 -13.45
N LEU A 72 7.85 5.82 -13.22
CA LEU A 72 7.27 6.76 -14.18
C LEU A 72 8.17 7.96 -14.50
N ARG A 73 8.92 8.48 -13.51
CA ARG A 73 9.87 9.57 -13.75
C ARG A 73 11.10 9.12 -14.53
N SER A 74 11.46 7.84 -14.45
CA SER A 74 12.56 7.22 -15.20
C SER A 74 12.10 6.54 -16.50
N ALA A 75 10.82 6.69 -16.86
CA ALA A 75 10.26 6.06 -18.05
C ALA A 75 10.95 6.53 -19.33
N VAL A 76 11.09 5.61 -20.26
CA VAL A 76 11.57 5.86 -21.62
C VAL A 76 10.38 5.84 -22.56
N LEU A 77 9.84 7.01 -22.83
CA LEU A 77 8.73 7.15 -23.76
C LEU A 77 9.26 7.26 -25.18
N THR A 78 8.78 6.39 -26.04
CA THR A 78 9.12 6.36 -27.47
C THR A 78 7.88 6.64 -28.32
N ASP A 79 8.01 6.66 -29.63
CA ASP A 79 6.88 6.75 -30.54
C ASP A 79 6.03 5.48 -30.56
N ASP A 80 6.56 4.37 -30.03
CA ASP A 80 5.81 3.15 -29.82
C ASP A 80 4.81 3.36 -28.66
N PRO A 81 3.50 3.24 -28.93
CA PRO A 81 2.46 3.37 -27.92
C PRO A 81 2.60 2.34 -26.79
N GLU A 82 3.24 1.20 -27.05
CA GLU A 82 3.49 0.15 -26.06
C GLU A 82 4.59 0.51 -25.06
N SER A 83 5.37 1.57 -25.32
CA SER A 83 6.40 2.06 -24.35
C SER A 83 5.80 2.52 -23.01
N LEU A 84 4.50 2.85 -23.01
CA LEU A 84 3.70 3.16 -21.83
C LEU A 84 2.27 2.66 -22.08
N ALA A 85 1.91 1.56 -21.45
CA ALA A 85 0.58 0.95 -21.56
C ALA A 85 -0.16 1.00 -20.21
N SER A 86 -1.37 1.53 -20.21
CA SER A 86 -2.24 1.59 -19.04
C SER A 86 -3.58 0.89 -19.31
N GLY A 87 -4.25 0.43 -18.24
CA GLY A 87 -5.53 -0.25 -18.33
C GLY A 87 -5.42 -1.67 -18.91
N MET A 88 -4.23 -2.26 -18.91
CA MET A 88 -4.03 -3.61 -19.45
C MET A 88 -4.59 -4.67 -18.52
N THR A 89 -5.19 -5.70 -19.12
CA THR A 89 -5.60 -6.92 -18.44
C THR A 89 -4.54 -8.00 -18.71
N VAL A 90 -4.02 -8.59 -17.63
CA VAL A 90 -3.00 -9.64 -17.65
C VAL A 90 -3.47 -10.87 -16.87
N ASP A 91 -2.69 -11.93 -16.84
CA ASP A 91 -2.99 -13.18 -16.10
C ASP A 91 -4.37 -13.77 -16.47
N ASP A 92 -4.60 -13.99 -17.76
CA ASP A 92 -5.84 -14.56 -18.31
C ASP A 92 -7.12 -13.84 -17.83
N GLY A 93 -7.05 -12.52 -17.67
CA GLY A 93 -8.16 -11.67 -17.25
C GLY A 93 -8.37 -11.54 -15.74
N LYS A 94 -7.53 -12.15 -14.91
CA LYS A 94 -7.62 -12.04 -13.44
C LYS A 94 -7.00 -10.77 -12.89
N ALA A 95 -5.89 -10.33 -13.50
CA ALA A 95 -5.27 -9.07 -13.18
C ALA A 95 -5.82 -7.95 -14.07
N THR A 96 -6.18 -6.83 -13.46
CA THR A 96 -6.83 -5.71 -14.17
C THR A 96 -6.09 -4.40 -13.87
N ASP A 97 -6.34 -3.42 -14.74
CA ASP A 97 -5.79 -2.06 -14.58
C ASP A 97 -4.25 -2.02 -14.52
N GLY A 98 -3.57 -2.90 -15.28
CA GLY A 98 -2.12 -2.95 -15.37
C GLY A 98 -1.54 -1.68 -15.97
N LEU A 99 -0.43 -1.20 -15.41
CA LEU A 99 0.41 -0.12 -15.91
C LEU A 99 1.77 -0.71 -16.23
N PHE A 100 2.20 -0.65 -17.49
CA PHE A 100 3.50 -1.16 -17.93
C PHE A 100 4.25 -0.05 -18.65
N LEU A 101 5.56 0.01 -18.42
CA LEU A 101 6.42 1.06 -18.96
C LEU A 101 7.85 0.57 -19.17
N LEU A 102 8.50 1.12 -20.18
CA LEU A 102 9.95 1.01 -20.33
C LEU A 102 10.62 1.99 -19.37
N VAL A 103 11.63 1.51 -18.64
CA VAL A 103 12.43 2.31 -17.72
C VAL A 103 13.91 2.11 -17.96
N THR A 104 14.72 3.09 -17.55
CA THR A 104 16.16 2.92 -17.47
C THR A 104 16.56 2.63 -16.02
N HIS A 105 17.27 1.53 -15.80
CA HIS A 105 17.87 1.27 -14.49
C HIS A 105 19.22 2.00 -14.34
N PRO A 106 19.47 2.58 -13.15
CA PRO A 106 20.82 3.08 -12.83
C PRO A 106 21.84 1.94 -12.90
N ALA A 107 23.06 2.28 -13.32
CA ALA A 107 24.15 1.30 -13.49
C ALA A 107 24.46 0.47 -12.24
N GLU A 108 24.12 1.01 -11.05
CA GLU A 108 24.35 0.38 -9.75
C GLU A 108 23.38 -0.77 -9.43
N GLU A 109 22.20 -0.77 -10.05
CA GLU A 109 21.18 -1.81 -9.86
C GLU A 109 21.20 -2.89 -10.94
N ARG A 110 22.16 -2.83 -11.85
CA ARG A 110 22.27 -3.80 -12.96
C ARG A 110 22.63 -5.18 -12.44
N GLN A 111 21.86 -6.16 -12.83
CA GLN A 111 22.26 -7.56 -12.62
C GLN A 111 23.55 -7.85 -13.42
N PRO A 112 24.52 -8.57 -12.83
CA PRO A 112 25.74 -8.97 -13.54
C PRO A 112 25.38 -9.75 -14.81
N GLY A 113 25.78 -9.24 -15.97
CA GLY A 113 25.49 -9.88 -17.27
C GLY A 113 24.32 -9.28 -18.05
N SER A 114 23.60 -8.32 -17.52
CA SER A 114 22.55 -7.60 -18.24
C SER A 114 23.16 -6.79 -19.40
N LYS A 115 22.74 -7.12 -20.62
CA LYS A 115 23.11 -6.38 -21.83
C LYS A 115 22.03 -5.33 -22.11
N GLY A 116 22.21 -4.13 -21.59
CA GLY A 116 21.31 -3.01 -21.88
C GLY A 116 20.83 -2.29 -20.63
N ASP A 117 20.43 -1.06 -20.82
CA ASP A 117 19.96 -0.16 -19.77
C ASP A 117 18.43 -0.10 -19.71
N LEU A 118 17.75 -0.75 -20.67
CA LEU A 118 16.30 -0.77 -20.77
C LEU A 118 15.73 -1.97 -20.01
N CYS A 119 14.74 -1.68 -19.21
CA CYS A 119 13.96 -2.67 -18.46
C CYS A 119 12.49 -2.38 -18.65
N VAL A 120 11.65 -3.37 -18.40
CA VAL A 120 10.20 -3.20 -18.27
C VAL A 120 9.87 -3.23 -16.79
N ALA A 121 9.16 -2.21 -16.33
CA ALA A 121 8.46 -2.22 -15.06
C ALA A 121 6.95 -2.31 -15.32
N GLY A 122 6.28 -3.23 -14.63
CA GLY A 122 4.85 -3.42 -14.71
C GLY A 122 4.21 -3.40 -13.34
N TYR A 123 3.05 -2.79 -13.22
CA TYR A 123 2.26 -2.74 -11.98
C TYR A 123 0.85 -3.18 -12.27
N PHE A 124 0.33 -4.08 -11.47
CA PHE A 124 -1.03 -4.59 -11.64
C PHE A 124 -1.60 -5.11 -10.32
N THR A 125 -2.93 -5.12 -10.21
CA THR A 125 -3.61 -5.74 -9.08
C THR A 125 -4.17 -7.10 -9.46
N ALA A 126 -3.89 -8.10 -8.65
CA ALA A 126 -4.37 -9.47 -8.88
C ALA A 126 -4.72 -10.15 -7.56
N PRO A 127 -5.55 -11.22 -7.58
CA PRO A 127 -5.77 -12.08 -6.43
C PRO A 127 -4.46 -12.72 -5.96
N ALA A 128 -4.31 -12.91 -4.65
CA ALA A 128 -3.18 -13.65 -4.10
C ALA A 128 -3.19 -15.10 -4.60
N PRO A 129 -2.04 -15.69 -4.97
CA PRO A 129 -1.97 -17.09 -5.42
C PRO A 129 -2.43 -18.09 -4.34
N GLU A 130 -2.16 -17.77 -3.10
CA GLU A 130 -2.48 -18.58 -1.91
C GLU A 130 -3.41 -17.79 -0.99
N GLY A 131 -4.62 -17.47 -1.42
CA GLY A 131 -5.51 -16.65 -0.63
C GLY A 131 -6.98 -16.90 -0.92
N LEU A 132 -7.83 -16.27 -0.13
CA LEU A 132 -9.29 -16.30 -0.28
C LEU A 132 -9.81 -15.39 -1.42
N GLY A 133 -8.90 -14.89 -2.29
CA GLY A 133 -9.25 -13.98 -3.37
C GLY A 133 -8.99 -12.50 -3.05
N GLU A 134 -8.31 -12.22 -1.94
CA GLU A 134 -7.82 -10.88 -1.60
C GLU A 134 -6.91 -10.35 -2.71
N ARG A 135 -7.09 -9.09 -3.09
CA ARG A 135 -6.28 -8.48 -4.15
C ARG A 135 -5.08 -7.76 -3.58
N HIS A 136 -3.97 -7.86 -4.30
CA HIS A 136 -2.70 -7.24 -3.94
C HIS A 136 -2.12 -6.50 -5.14
N LEU A 137 -1.25 -5.53 -4.87
CA LEU A 137 -0.45 -4.85 -5.88
C LEU A 137 0.84 -5.62 -6.10
N TYR A 138 1.11 -5.96 -7.33
CA TYR A 138 2.32 -6.63 -7.78
C TYR A 138 3.14 -5.73 -8.67
N ARG A 139 4.47 -5.89 -8.60
CA ARG A 139 5.43 -5.30 -9.52
C ARG A 139 6.03 -6.40 -10.38
N PHE A 140 5.92 -6.26 -11.68
CA PHE A 140 6.59 -7.09 -12.68
C PHE A 140 7.86 -6.39 -13.14
N HIS A 141 8.92 -7.15 -13.37
CA HIS A 141 10.18 -6.63 -13.86
C HIS A 141 10.77 -7.59 -14.89
N ALA A 142 11.12 -7.06 -16.07
CA ALA A 142 11.86 -7.78 -17.09
C ALA A 142 13.05 -6.94 -17.55
N SER A 143 14.17 -7.57 -17.86
CA SER A 143 15.41 -6.87 -18.25
C SER A 143 16.23 -7.70 -19.23
N GLY A 144 17.23 -7.07 -19.84
CA GLY A 144 18.20 -7.76 -20.69
C GLY A 144 17.75 -7.96 -22.13
N GLU A 145 18.16 -9.09 -22.71
CA GLU A 145 17.97 -9.39 -24.14
C GLU A 145 16.49 -9.50 -24.53
N GLU A 146 15.66 -10.08 -23.63
CA GLU A 146 14.22 -10.23 -23.84
C GLU A 146 13.52 -8.88 -24.08
N VAL A 147 13.85 -7.87 -23.26
CA VAL A 147 13.32 -6.51 -23.44
C VAL A 147 13.85 -5.88 -24.72
N ALA A 148 15.17 -6.05 -25.00
CA ALA A 148 15.78 -5.52 -26.20
C ALA A 148 15.19 -6.12 -27.49
N GLU A 149 14.84 -7.40 -27.46
CA GLU A 149 14.11 -8.06 -28.55
C GLU A 149 12.68 -7.57 -28.68
N ALA A 150 11.96 -7.50 -27.58
CA ALA A 150 10.59 -7.01 -27.56
C ALA A 150 10.49 -5.57 -28.11
N VAL A 151 11.43 -4.69 -27.76
CA VAL A 151 11.49 -3.32 -28.32
C VAL A 151 11.79 -3.34 -29.80
N ARG A 152 12.76 -4.18 -30.27
CA ARG A 152 13.10 -4.27 -31.70
C ARG A 152 11.99 -4.80 -32.57
N HIS A 153 11.17 -5.70 -32.05
CA HIS A 153 10.10 -6.38 -32.78
C HIS A 153 8.71 -5.81 -32.51
N HIS A 154 8.59 -4.75 -31.69
CA HIS A 154 7.30 -4.16 -31.28
C HIS A 154 6.37 -5.20 -30.63
N THR A 155 6.89 -6.04 -29.75
CA THR A 155 6.18 -7.11 -29.04
C THR A 155 6.14 -6.90 -27.52
N LEU A 156 6.29 -5.67 -27.07
CA LEU A 156 6.27 -5.33 -25.63
C LEU A 156 4.96 -5.81 -24.97
N LYS A 157 3.85 -5.71 -25.68
CA LYS A 157 2.54 -6.17 -25.18
C LYS A 157 2.50 -7.67 -24.89
N GLU A 158 3.20 -8.47 -25.66
CA GLU A 158 3.33 -9.92 -25.43
C GLU A 158 4.12 -10.17 -24.15
N LEU A 159 5.22 -9.43 -23.94
CA LEU A 159 6.03 -9.49 -22.74
C LEU A 159 5.19 -9.10 -21.50
N TYR A 160 4.38 -8.05 -21.58
CA TYR A 160 3.48 -7.64 -20.50
C TYR A 160 2.45 -8.73 -20.16
N GLY A 161 1.99 -9.48 -21.15
CA GLY A 161 1.09 -10.62 -20.97
C GLY A 161 1.66 -11.77 -20.16
N THR A 162 2.99 -11.82 -19.96
CA THR A 162 3.65 -12.83 -19.11
C THR A 162 3.60 -12.52 -17.62
N ALA A 163 3.21 -11.31 -17.24
CA ALA A 163 3.13 -10.87 -15.85
C ALA A 163 2.06 -11.67 -15.08
N ARG A 164 2.50 -12.40 -14.05
CA ARG A 164 1.63 -13.24 -13.20
C ARG A 164 2.08 -13.18 -11.75
N PRO A 165 1.14 -13.18 -10.78
CA PRO A 165 1.49 -13.36 -9.38
C PRO A 165 2.26 -14.67 -9.16
N GLY A 166 3.34 -14.60 -8.38
CA GLY A 166 4.16 -15.78 -8.06
C GLY A 166 5.16 -16.20 -9.14
N SER A 167 5.26 -15.49 -10.28
CA SER A 167 6.37 -15.69 -11.24
C SER A 167 7.69 -15.12 -10.66
N THR A 168 8.81 -15.62 -11.17
CA THR A 168 10.16 -15.17 -10.75
C THR A 168 10.43 -13.69 -11.01
N ASN A 169 9.71 -13.11 -11.96
CA ASN A 169 9.85 -11.72 -12.39
C ASN A 169 8.77 -10.82 -11.75
N THR A 170 8.04 -11.33 -10.76
CA THR A 170 6.95 -10.59 -10.12
C THR A 170 7.10 -10.64 -8.60
N GLU A 171 7.10 -9.47 -7.98
CA GLU A 171 7.17 -9.30 -6.54
C GLU A 171 5.87 -8.71 -5.98
N LEU A 172 5.53 -9.09 -4.76
CA LEU A 172 4.44 -8.47 -4.00
C LEU A 172 4.91 -7.11 -3.49
N LEU A 173 4.25 -6.05 -3.93
CA LEU A 173 4.62 -4.68 -3.55
C LEU A 173 3.77 -4.13 -2.40
N ALA A 174 2.46 -4.36 -2.43
CA ALA A 174 1.56 -3.94 -1.36
C ALA A 174 0.36 -4.89 -1.25
N ARG A 175 -0.06 -5.15 -0.02
CA ARG A 175 -1.20 -6.01 0.29
C ARG A 175 -2.50 -5.22 0.28
N HIS A 176 -3.61 -5.93 0.06
CA HIS A 176 -4.98 -5.41 0.18
C HIS A 176 -5.23 -4.16 -0.67
N ILE A 177 -4.67 -4.16 -1.88
CA ILE A 177 -4.94 -3.14 -2.89
C ILE A 177 -6.04 -3.66 -3.83
N GLU A 178 -7.24 -3.15 -3.62
CA GLU A 178 -8.42 -3.60 -4.37
C GLU A 178 -8.37 -3.14 -5.82
N LYS A 179 -7.93 -1.91 -6.05
CA LYS A 179 -7.88 -1.32 -7.37
C LYS A 179 -6.69 -0.40 -7.53
N MET A 180 -6.06 -0.47 -8.71
CA MET A 180 -5.14 0.53 -9.22
C MET A 180 -5.76 1.17 -10.45
N SER A 181 -5.54 2.46 -10.67
CA SER A 181 -5.82 3.11 -11.94
C SER A 181 -4.70 4.06 -12.31
N ALA A 182 -4.42 4.16 -13.61
CA ALA A 182 -3.49 5.12 -14.19
C ALA A 182 -4.19 5.85 -15.33
N GLU A 183 -4.49 7.12 -15.13
CA GLU A 183 -5.28 7.93 -16.04
C GLU A 183 -4.49 9.18 -16.46
N PRO A 184 -4.62 9.64 -17.71
CA PRO A 184 -4.05 10.92 -18.10
C PRO A 184 -4.55 12.05 -17.18
N ALA A 185 -3.62 12.79 -16.59
CA ALA A 185 -3.93 13.96 -15.76
C ALA A 185 -3.74 15.26 -16.53
N LEU A 186 -2.86 15.25 -17.52
CA LEU A 186 -2.58 16.35 -18.42
C LEU A 186 -2.19 15.77 -19.77
N GLU A 187 -2.78 16.30 -20.84
CA GLU A 187 -2.49 15.89 -22.22
C GLU A 187 -1.94 17.07 -23.00
N GLU A 188 -0.96 16.81 -23.83
CA GLU A 188 -0.45 17.75 -24.81
C GLU A 188 -0.52 17.09 -26.19
N GLY A 189 -1.51 17.47 -26.98
CA GLY A 189 -1.83 16.77 -28.20
C GLY A 189 -2.45 15.37 -27.97
N LEU A 190 -1.86 14.35 -28.59
CA LEU A 190 -2.34 12.95 -28.49
C LEU A 190 -1.71 12.14 -27.36
N HIS A 191 -0.85 12.76 -26.56
CA HIS A 191 -0.04 12.02 -25.57
C HIS A 191 -0.16 12.59 -24.17
N PRO A 192 -0.21 11.73 -23.15
CA PRO A 192 -0.20 12.20 -21.77
C PRO A 192 1.17 12.82 -21.41
N VAL A 193 1.14 13.98 -20.78
CA VAL A 193 2.32 14.66 -20.20
C VAL A 193 2.43 14.39 -18.71
N ALA A 194 1.31 13.99 -18.10
CA ALA A 194 1.27 13.56 -16.72
C ALA A 194 0.20 12.47 -16.54
N LEU A 195 0.49 11.52 -15.67
CA LEU A 195 -0.47 10.49 -15.26
C LEU A 195 -0.89 10.72 -13.82
N ARG A 196 -2.17 10.51 -13.55
CA ARG A 196 -2.69 10.33 -12.21
C ARG A 196 -2.72 8.85 -11.91
N VAL A 197 -1.91 8.40 -10.98
CA VAL A 197 -1.94 7.04 -10.47
C VAL A 197 -2.73 7.05 -9.16
N SER A 198 -3.67 6.13 -9.03
CA SER A 198 -4.49 6.00 -7.83
C SER A 198 -4.50 4.55 -7.35
N LEU A 199 -4.37 4.36 -6.05
CA LEU A 199 -4.49 3.07 -5.38
C LEU A 199 -5.66 3.13 -4.40
N LEU A 200 -6.48 2.09 -4.39
CA LEU A 200 -7.54 1.88 -3.41
C LEU A 200 -7.08 0.79 -2.45
N ALA A 201 -6.68 1.19 -1.24
CA ALA A 201 -6.23 0.30 -0.19
C ALA A 201 -7.38 -0.02 0.77
N LEU A 202 -7.45 -1.27 1.22
CA LEU A 202 -8.40 -1.78 2.20
C LEU A 202 -7.64 -2.29 3.42
N ASN A 203 -8.30 -2.34 4.58
CA ASN A 203 -7.76 -3.13 5.67
C ASN A 203 -7.95 -4.64 5.39
N GLY A 204 -7.11 -5.49 6.00
CA GLY A 204 -7.11 -6.92 5.73
C GLY A 204 -8.42 -7.64 6.07
N GLU A 205 -9.20 -7.15 7.03
CA GLU A 205 -10.52 -7.70 7.37
C GLU A 205 -11.54 -7.39 6.26
N THR A 206 -11.57 -6.16 5.80
CA THR A 206 -12.45 -5.73 4.70
C THR A 206 -12.10 -6.43 3.40
N ALA A 207 -10.82 -6.55 3.07
CA ALA A 207 -10.36 -7.26 1.88
C ALA A 207 -10.81 -8.74 1.90
N ARG A 208 -10.64 -9.44 3.03
CA ARG A 208 -11.13 -10.82 3.20
C ARG A 208 -12.64 -10.92 3.07
N ARG A 209 -13.36 -9.97 3.64
CA ARG A 209 -14.82 -9.94 3.59
C ARG A 209 -15.33 -9.74 2.18
N ILE A 210 -14.72 -8.88 1.40
CA ILE A 210 -15.00 -8.70 -0.03
C ILE A 210 -14.69 -10.00 -0.80
N ALA A 211 -13.53 -10.60 -0.58
CA ALA A 211 -13.11 -11.83 -1.23
C ALA A 211 -14.02 -13.03 -0.92
N SER A 212 -14.63 -13.07 0.27
CA SER A 212 -15.55 -14.16 0.69
C SER A 212 -16.96 -14.04 0.09
N HIS A 213 -17.31 -12.90 -0.52
CA HIS A 213 -18.62 -12.66 -1.14
C HIS A 213 -18.48 -12.24 -2.62
N PRO A 214 -17.85 -13.09 -3.46
CA PRO A 214 -17.65 -12.75 -4.86
C PRO A 214 -19.00 -12.63 -5.56
N GLY A 215 -19.27 -11.47 -6.14
CA GLY A 215 -20.51 -11.20 -6.89
C GLY A 215 -21.55 -10.32 -6.18
N GLU A 216 -21.41 -10.06 -4.89
CA GLU A 216 -22.28 -9.14 -4.15
C GLU A 216 -21.81 -7.67 -4.27
N LYS A 217 -21.99 -7.09 -5.45
CA LYS A 217 -21.49 -5.77 -5.81
C LYS A 217 -21.91 -4.67 -4.84
N GLU A 218 -23.13 -4.71 -4.36
CA GLU A 218 -23.67 -3.70 -3.44
C GLU A 218 -22.95 -3.70 -2.08
N ILE A 219 -22.62 -4.89 -1.58
CA ILE A 219 -21.84 -5.05 -0.34
C ILE A 219 -20.41 -4.55 -0.58
N HIS A 220 -19.80 -4.91 -1.72
CA HIS A 220 -18.46 -4.44 -2.08
C HIS A 220 -18.40 -2.92 -2.12
N ASP A 221 -19.31 -2.28 -2.86
CA ASP A 221 -19.34 -0.83 -3.01
C ASP A 221 -19.51 -0.13 -1.66
N THR A 222 -20.40 -0.67 -0.80
CA THR A 222 -20.61 -0.14 0.55
C THR A 222 -19.36 -0.26 1.43
N LEU A 223 -18.71 -1.42 1.44
CA LEU A 223 -17.49 -1.66 2.23
C LEU A 223 -16.33 -0.78 1.73
N ILE A 224 -16.16 -0.67 0.43
CA ILE A 224 -15.16 0.20 -0.19
C ILE A 224 -15.40 1.66 0.20
N GLN A 225 -16.63 2.13 0.14
CA GLN A 225 -16.99 3.51 0.48
C GLN A 225 -16.73 3.84 1.96
N GLN A 226 -17.00 2.89 2.86
CA GLN A 226 -16.86 3.09 4.31
C GLN A 226 -15.41 2.92 4.80
N GLN A 227 -14.65 2.02 4.21
CA GLN A 227 -13.37 1.57 4.75
C GLN A 227 -12.19 1.69 3.78
N GLY A 228 -12.46 1.96 2.51
CA GLY A 228 -11.41 2.14 1.51
C GLY A 228 -10.68 3.47 1.68
N VAL A 229 -9.36 3.42 1.58
CA VAL A 229 -8.50 4.60 1.55
C VAL A 229 -7.97 4.76 0.13
N ARG A 230 -8.36 5.86 -0.53
CA ARG A 230 -7.83 6.18 -1.86
C ARG A 230 -6.63 7.09 -1.73
N LEU A 231 -5.52 6.65 -2.27
CA LEU A 231 -4.29 7.42 -2.41
C LEU A 231 -4.08 7.72 -3.88
N SER A 232 -3.64 8.93 -4.21
CA SER A 232 -3.34 9.28 -5.60
C SER A 232 -2.17 10.25 -5.68
N GLU A 233 -1.39 10.12 -6.75
CA GLU A 233 -0.28 11.00 -7.08
C GLU A 233 -0.36 11.37 -8.57
N ILE A 234 -0.04 12.63 -8.89
CA ILE A 234 0.11 13.07 -10.28
C ILE A 234 1.60 13.11 -10.58
N VAL A 235 2.00 12.28 -11.53
CA VAL A 235 3.41 12.16 -11.94
C VAL A 235 3.57 12.75 -13.33
N ARG A 236 4.46 13.72 -13.45
CA ARG A 236 4.86 14.26 -14.74
C ARG A 236 5.76 13.27 -15.46
N LEU A 237 5.43 12.99 -16.70
CA LEU A 237 6.20 12.08 -17.54
C LEU A 237 7.42 12.77 -18.15
N PRO A 238 8.50 12.04 -18.40
CA PRO A 238 9.63 12.57 -19.16
C PRO A 238 9.24 12.84 -20.60
N PRO A 239 9.98 13.72 -21.31
CA PRO A 239 9.76 13.95 -22.72
C PRO A 239 10.02 12.67 -23.55
N ARG A 240 9.28 12.52 -24.65
CA ARG A 240 9.50 11.41 -25.57
C ARG A 240 10.87 11.51 -26.20
N ARG A 241 11.49 10.36 -26.42
CA ARG A 241 12.75 10.23 -27.12
C ARG A 241 12.51 9.54 -28.46
N GLU A 242 12.96 10.17 -29.53
CA GLU A 242 13.04 9.50 -30.82
C GLU A 242 14.11 8.40 -30.70
N ILE A 243 13.73 7.15 -30.94
CA ILE A 243 14.72 6.09 -31.11
C ILE A 243 15.29 6.29 -32.52
N PRO A 244 16.61 6.58 -32.66
CA PRO A 244 17.19 6.70 -34.00
C PRO A 244 16.94 5.40 -34.75
N SER A 245 16.30 5.51 -35.92
CA SER A 245 16.11 4.38 -36.82
C SER A 245 17.47 3.70 -37.06
N PRO A 246 17.53 2.36 -36.99
CA PRO A 246 18.78 1.65 -37.29
C PRO A 246 19.27 2.10 -38.65
N SER A 247 20.48 2.63 -38.70
CA SER A 247 21.10 3.04 -39.95
C SER A 247 21.02 1.86 -40.94
N PRO A 248 20.55 2.08 -42.17
CA PRO A 248 20.49 0.99 -43.16
C PRO A 248 21.85 0.34 -43.25
N THR A 249 21.91 -0.94 -42.94
CA THR A 249 23.13 -1.75 -43.11
C THR A 249 23.59 -1.56 -44.52
N PRO A 250 24.84 -1.12 -44.79
CA PRO A 250 25.35 -1.03 -46.16
C PRO A 250 25.27 -2.42 -46.78
N GLN A 251 24.44 -2.54 -47.82
CA GLN A 251 24.34 -3.75 -48.60
C GLN A 251 25.73 -3.97 -49.30
N PRO A 252 26.25 -5.19 -49.27
CA PRO A 252 27.54 -5.53 -49.88
C PRO A 252 27.54 -5.41 -51.41
#